data_3b24c99862cf096ecb0924a4607a6b27
#
_entry.id   3b24c99862cf096ecb0924a4607a6b27
#
_cell.length_a   1.000
_cell.length_b   1.000
_cell.length_c   1.000
_cell.angle_alpha   90.00
_cell.angle_beta   90.00
_cell.angle_gamma   90.00
#
_symmetry.space_group_name_H-M   'P 1'
#
loop_
_entity.id
_entity.type
_entity.pdbx_description
1 polymer ?
#
loop_
_entity_poly.entity_id
_entity_poly.type
_entity_poly.pdbx_seq_one_letter_code
_entity_poly.pdbx_strand_id
1 'polypeptide(L)'
;MYEGLIDFIEDTLFSRIRVILTEESDTVGRCYRILTLLLTFAERNPGITRLLTGDALTGETDRLHHRIQQLFDRLETQLKQILREAEISNNLRTTTTVTAAANMMLGLAEGRISQFVRSGFQRRPTEYWQDQWSVAMTGLFRE
;
A
#
# COMPACT_ATOMS: atom_id res chain seq x y z
N MET A 1 11.88 12.96 16.59
CA MET A 1 12.73 12.43 15.50
C MET A 1 11.96 11.57 14.53
N TYR A 2 11.32 10.48 14.99
CA TYR A 2 10.55 9.62 14.09
C TYR A 2 9.33 10.30 13.49
N GLU A 3 8.73 11.26 14.17
CA GLU A 3 7.58 11.98 13.64
C GLU A 3 7.90 12.73 12.35
N GLY A 4 9.09 13.33 12.27
CA GLY A 4 9.53 14.00 11.05
C GLY A 4 9.70 13.02 9.90
N LEU A 5 10.15 11.79 10.19
CA LEU A 5 10.25 10.73 9.18
C LEU A 5 8.88 10.30 8.69
N ILE A 6 7.90 10.17 9.60
CA ILE A 6 6.55 9.80 9.21
C ILE A 6 5.93 10.88 8.34
N ASP A 7 6.12 12.15 8.67
CA ASP A 7 5.66 13.27 7.85
C ASP A 7 6.26 13.20 6.45
N PHE A 8 7.56 12.91 6.37
CA PHE A 8 8.25 12.75 5.08
C PHE A 8 7.65 11.61 4.26
N ILE A 9 7.40 10.47 4.91
CA ILE A 9 6.80 9.31 4.23
C ILE A 9 5.42 9.68 3.69
N GLU A 10 4.57 10.29 4.52
CA GLU A 10 3.23 10.69 4.12
C GLU A 10 3.26 11.67 2.95
N ASP A 11 4.08 12.71 3.05
CA ASP A 11 4.19 13.72 2.00
C ASP A 11 4.67 13.09 0.68
N THR A 12 5.67 12.22 0.76
CA THR A 12 6.23 11.58 -0.43
C THR A 12 5.20 10.67 -1.10
N LEU A 13 4.54 9.82 -0.32
CA LEU A 13 3.59 8.87 -0.88
C LEU A 13 2.33 9.56 -1.39
N PHE A 14 1.72 10.42 -0.59
CA PHE A 14 0.42 10.98 -0.96
C PHE A 14 0.51 12.06 -2.03
N SER A 15 1.64 12.76 -2.15
CA SER A 15 1.83 13.68 -3.28
C SER A 15 1.91 12.92 -4.60
N ARG A 16 2.58 11.76 -4.60
CA ARG A 16 2.68 10.93 -5.79
C ARG A 16 1.37 10.21 -6.11
N ILE A 17 0.62 9.82 -5.08
CA ILE A 17 -0.71 9.22 -5.28
C ILE A 17 -1.61 10.20 -6.02
N ARG A 18 -1.58 11.47 -5.66
CA ARG A 18 -2.37 12.49 -6.37
C ARG A 18 -2.01 12.54 -7.85
N VAL A 19 -0.73 12.44 -8.19
CA VAL A 19 -0.28 12.39 -9.59
C VAL A 19 -0.82 11.14 -10.29
N ILE A 20 -0.72 9.99 -9.63
CA ILE A 20 -1.23 8.73 -10.19
C ILE A 20 -2.72 8.85 -10.52
N LEU A 21 -3.50 9.46 -9.63
CA LEU A 21 -4.94 9.61 -9.83
C LEU A 21 -5.28 10.51 -11.02
N THR A 22 -4.40 11.45 -11.37
CA THR A 22 -4.61 12.29 -12.55
C THR A 22 -4.12 11.64 -13.82
N GLU A 23 -3.09 10.81 -13.76
CA GLU A 23 -2.49 10.17 -14.94
C GLU A 23 -3.18 8.88 -15.34
N GLU A 24 -3.70 8.13 -14.38
CA GLU A 24 -4.26 6.81 -14.61
C GLU A 24 -5.77 6.81 -14.40
N SER A 25 -6.52 6.40 -15.41
CA SER A 25 -7.98 6.32 -15.30
C SER A 25 -8.49 4.91 -15.00
N ASP A 26 -7.68 3.88 -15.26
CA ASP A 26 -8.08 2.50 -15.05
C ASP A 26 -8.08 2.16 -13.55
N THR A 27 -9.16 1.54 -13.08
CA THR A 27 -9.33 1.22 -11.65
C THR A 27 -8.22 0.29 -11.14
N VAL A 28 -7.99 -0.82 -11.83
CA VAL A 28 -6.95 -1.79 -11.42
C VAL A 28 -5.58 -1.15 -11.55
N GLY A 29 -5.35 -0.38 -12.61
CA GLY A 29 -4.11 0.34 -12.82
C GLY A 29 -3.80 1.33 -11.71
N ARG A 30 -4.80 2.07 -11.23
CA ARG A 30 -4.62 3.00 -10.10
C ARG A 30 -4.17 2.25 -8.85
N CYS A 31 -4.86 1.18 -8.50
CA CYS A 31 -4.52 0.38 -7.33
C CYS A 31 -3.12 -0.21 -7.44
N TYR A 32 -2.79 -0.76 -8.61
CA TYR A 32 -1.47 -1.33 -8.87
C TYR A 32 -0.36 -0.29 -8.72
N ARG A 33 -0.55 0.89 -9.32
CA ARG A 33 0.48 1.93 -9.26
C ARG A 33 0.69 2.46 -7.86
N ILE A 34 -0.39 2.61 -7.08
CA ILE A 34 -0.31 3.07 -5.69
C ILE A 34 0.48 2.07 -4.84
N LEU A 35 0.14 0.79 -4.95
CA LEU A 35 0.82 -0.23 -4.15
C LEU A 35 2.25 -0.46 -4.62
N THR A 36 2.49 -0.39 -5.93
CA THR A 36 3.86 -0.47 -6.48
C THR A 36 4.71 0.70 -5.98
N LEU A 37 4.13 1.88 -5.88
CA LEU A 37 4.80 3.05 -5.31
C LEU A 37 5.24 2.76 -3.87
N LEU A 38 4.35 2.19 -3.06
CA LEU A 38 4.65 1.83 -1.68
C LEU A 38 5.81 0.83 -1.62
N LEU A 39 5.76 -0.21 -2.45
CA LEU A 39 6.80 -1.25 -2.47
C LEU A 39 8.14 -0.69 -2.95
N THR A 40 8.14 0.15 -3.97
CA THR A 40 9.36 0.77 -4.49
C THR A 40 9.97 1.70 -3.45
N PHE A 41 9.14 2.47 -2.77
CA PHE A 41 9.58 3.35 -1.69
C PHE A 41 10.26 2.54 -0.57
N ALA A 42 9.63 1.45 -0.16
CA ALA A 42 10.17 0.58 0.88
C ALA A 42 11.51 -0.02 0.46
N GLU A 43 11.59 -0.48 -0.78
CA GLU A 43 12.82 -1.11 -1.31
C GLU A 43 13.99 -0.14 -1.32
N ARG A 44 13.74 1.12 -1.65
CA ARG A 44 14.78 2.15 -1.73
C ARG A 44 15.16 2.75 -0.39
N ASN A 45 14.37 2.48 0.65
CA ASN A 45 14.56 3.07 1.97
C ASN A 45 14.48 2.00 3.07
N PRO A 46 15.46 1.09 3.14
CA PRO A 46 15.42 -0.02 4.11
C PRO A 46 15.29 0.43 5.57
N GLY A 47 15.97 1.51 5.95
CA GLY A 47 15.89 2.02 7.31
C GLY A 47 14.50 2.52 7.66
N ILE A 48 13.86 3.22 6.72
CA ILE A 48 12.49 3.70 6.90
C ILE A 48 11.51 2.52 6.91
N THR A 49 11.81 1.49 6.11
CA THR A 49 10.97 0.30 6.04
C THR A 49 10.87 -0.41 7.38
N ARG A 50 11.95 -0.44 8.16
CA ARG A 50 11.90 -1.00 9.51
C ARG A 50 10.94 -0.24 10.41
N LEU A 51 10.86 1.08 10.23
CA LEU A 51 9.89 1.91 10.95
C LEU A 51 8.45 1.50 10.57
N LEU A 52 8.20 1.27 9.29
CA LEU A 52 6.86 0.90 8.80
C LEU A 52 6.40 -0.45 9.34
N THR A 53 7.30 -1.39 9.58
CA THR A 53 6.95 -2.70 10.14
C THR A 53 6.91 -2.69 11.66
N GLY A 54 7.29 -1.59 12.29
CA GLY A 54 7.32 -1.48 13.74
C GLY A 54 8.60 -1.97 14.40
N ASP A 55 9.53 -2.56 13.64
CA ASP A 55 10.78 -3.10 14.19
C ASP A 55 11.62 -2.04 14.89
N ALA A 56 11.64 -0.84 14.33
CA ALA A 56 12.47 0.25 14.83
C ALA A 56 11.82 1.00 16.00
N LEU A 57 10.65 0.57 16.44
CA LEU A 57 9.87 1.29 17.47
C LEU A 57 10.00 0.70 18.86
N THR A 58 10.96 -0.20 19.07
CA THR A 58 11.23 -0.78 20.38
C THR A 58 11.56 0.33 21.37
N GLY A 59 10.74 0.46 22.42
CA GLY A 59 10.91 1.51 23.40
C GLY A 59 10.29 2.86 23.04
N GLU A 60 9.70 2.98 21.86
CA GLU A 60 9.03 4.20 21.44
C GLU A 60 7.58 4.25 21.96
N THR A 61 6.98 5.43 21.86
CA THR A 61 5.65 5.69 22.39
C THR A 61 4.55 5.08 21.53
N ASP A 62 3.41 4.82 22.16
CA ASP A 62 2.19 4.40 21.45
C ASP A 62 1.79 5.38 20.37
N ARG A 63 2.15 6.64 20.50
CA ARG A 63 1.84 7.69 19.54
C ARG A 63 2.46 7.40 18.16
N LEU A 64 3.70 6.92 18.13
CA LEU A 64 4.36 6.60 16.85
C LEU A 64 3.74 5.38 16.20
N HIS A 65 3.40 4.35 16.99
CA HIS A 65 2.66 3.20 16.46
C HIS A 65 1.31 3.64 15.88
N HIS A 66 0.63 4.56 16.57
CA HIS A 66 -0.65 5.09 16.11
C HIS A 66 -0.49 5.86 14.78
N ARG A 67 0.58 6.66 14.64
CA ARG A 67 0.85 7.40 13.42
C ARG A 67 1.08 6.48 12.23
N ILE A 68 1.81 5.36 12.45
CA ILE A 68 2.05 4.38 11.40
C ILE A 68 0.74 3.68 11.02
N GLN A 69 -0.08 3.33 12.01
CA GLN A 69 -1.40 2.76 11.74
C GLN A 69 -2.25 3.70 10.90
N GLN A 70 -2.23 5.00 11.21
CA GLN A 70 -2.97 6.00 10.45
C GLN A 70 -2.49 6.09 9.01
N LEU A 71 -1.18 5.97 8.78
CA LEU A 71 -0.62 5.97 7.43
C LEU A 71 -1.21 4.84 6.59
N PHE A 72 -1.20 3.61 7.13
CA PHE A 72 -1.75 2.47 6.42
C PHE A 72 -3.27 2.57 6.27
N ASP A 73 -3.97 3.10 7.26
CA ASP A 73 -5.41 3.33 7.17
C ASP A 73 -5.74 4.31 6.04
N ARG A 74 -4.93 5.36 5.85
CA ARG A 74 -5.11 6.30 4.75
C ARG A 74 -4.91 5.63 3.40
N LEU A 75 -3.91 4.75 3.30
CA LEU A 75 -3.68 3.99 2.07
C LEU A 75 -4.87 3.08 1.76
N GLU A 76 -5.36 2.38 2.77
CA GLU A 76 -6.52 1.50 2.60
C GLU A 76 -7.76 2.28 2.21
N THR A 77 -7.99 3.44 2.83
CA THR A 77 -9.12 4.31 2.50
C THR A 77 -9.03 4.79 1.06
N GLN A 78 -7.83 5.11 0.59
CA GLN A 78 -7.63 5.53 -0.80
C GLN A 78 -8.02 4.41 -1.77
N LEU A 79 -7.62 3.17 -1.47
CA LEU A 79 -7.99 2.01 -2.29
C LEU A 79 -9.51 1.80 -2.28
N LYS A 80 -10.13 1.88 -1.11
CA LYS A 80 -11.60 1.77 -1.00
C LYS A 80 -12.30 2.79 -1.87
N GLN A 81 -11.84 4.03 -1.84
CA GLN A 81 -12.47 5.10 -2.60
C GLN A 81 -12.39 4.83 -4.10
N ILE A 82 -11.24 4.37 -4.58
CA ILE A 82 -11.07 4.00 -5.99
C ILE A 82 -12.05 2.91 -6.39
N LEU A 83 -12.18 1.87 -5.55
CA LEU A 83 -13.07 0.75 -5.81
C LEU A 83 -14.55 1.17 -5.77
N ARG A 84 -14.93 2.04 -4.83
CA ARG A 84 -16.30 2.53 -4.74
C ARG A 84 -16.68 3.37 -5.94
N GLU A 85 -15.79 4.22 -6.41
CA GLU A 85 -16.02 5.02 -7.60
C GLU A 85 -16.24 4.14 -8.82
N ALA A 86 -15.47 3.04 -8.93
CA ALA A 86 -15.64 2.10 -10.01
C ALA A 86 -16.99 1.41 -9.97
N GLU A 87 -17.49 1.04 -8.79
CA GLU A 87 -18.82 0.45 -8.63
C GLU A 87 -19.93 1.42 -8.99
N ILE A 88 -19.82 2.66 -8.51
CA ILE A 88 -20.81 3.71 -8.76
C ILE A 88 -20.92 3.99 -10.25
N SER A 89 -19.79 4.04 -10.95
CA SER A 89 -19.80 4.28 -12.40
C SER A 89 -20.14 3.04 -13.21
N ASN A 90 -20.41 1.92 -12.53
CA ASN A 90 -20.71 0.62 -13.13
C ASN A 90 -19.61 0.13 -14.06
N ASN A 91 -18.37 0.48 -13.74
CA ASN A 91 -17.21 0.15 -14.55
C ASN A 91 -16.59 -1.19 -14.15
N LEU A 92 -16.54 -1.48 -12.83
CA LEU A 92 -15.91 -2.68 -12.33
C LEU A 92 -16.47 -2.99 -10.94
N ARG A 93 -16.66 -4.29 -10.66
CA ARG A 93 -17.16 -4.73 -9.36
C ARG A 93 -16.22 -5.76 -8.72
N THR A 94 -16.07 -5.65 -7.42
CA THR A 94 -15.30 -6.63 -6.66
C THR A 94 -16.17 -7.87 -6.39
N THR A 95 -15.51 -9.03 -6.27
CA THR A 95 -16.21 -10.29 -5.95
C THR A 95 -16.57 -10.39 -4.47
N THR A 96 -15.96 -9.54 -3.63
CA THR A 96 -16.29 -9.42 -2.22
C THR A 96 -16.61 -7.95 -1.94
N THR A 97 -16.77 -7.57 -0.68
CA THR A 97 -17.03 -6.16 -0.35
C THR A 97 -15.82 -5.30 -0.72
N VAL A 98 -16.07 -4.03 -1.02
CA VAL A 98 -15.00 -3.08 -1.29
C VAL A 98 -14.01 -3.01 -0.11
N THR A 99 -14.53 -3.07 1.11
CA THR A 99 -13.70 -3.06 2.31
C THR A 99 -12.74 -4.25 2.36
N ALA A 100 -13.26 -5.45 2.11
CA ALA A 100 -12.44 -6.66 2.12
C ALA A 100 -11.44 -6.66 0.97
N ALA A 101 -11.85 -6.18 -0.20
CA ALA A 101 -10.98 -6.11 -1.38
C ALA A 101 -9.82 -5.16 -1.14
N ALA A 102 -10.08 -3.96 -0.62
CA ALA A 102 -9.03 -2.98 -0.34
C ALA A 102 -8.05 -3.50 0.72
N ASN A 103 -8.58 -4.12 1.77
CA ASN A 103 -7.74 -4.71 2.82
C ASN A 103 -6.85 -5.82 2.26
N MET A 104 -7.39 -6.67 1.39
CA MET A 104 -6.61 -7.74 0.77
C MET A 104 -5.48 -7.19 -0.10
N MET A 105 -5.77 -6.18 -0.90
CA MET A 105 -4.74 -5.54 -1.74
C MET A 105 -3.60 -5.00 -0.88
N LEU A 106 -3.93 -4.26 0.17
CA LEU A 106 -2.93 -3.69 1.06
C LEU A 106 -2.16 -4.79 1.78
N GLY A 107 -2.84 -5.83 2.23
CA GLY A 107 -2.22 -6.96 2.91
C GLY A 107 -1.20 -7.68 2.05
N LEU A 108 -1.46 -7.83 0.76
CA LEU A 108 -0.49 -8.41 -0.17
C LEU A 108 0.78 -7.58 -0.22
N ALA A 109 0.64 -6.26 -0.31
CA ALA A 109 1.79 -5.36 -0.33
C ALA A 109 2.53 -5.38 1.00
N GLU A 110 1.81 -5.34 2.11
CA GLU A 110 2.42 -5.40 3.45
C GLU A 110 3.20 -6.69 3.65
N GLY A 111 2.70 -7.80 3.13
CA GLY A 111 3.40 -9.08 3.19
C GLY A 111 4.76 -9.00 2.49
N ARG A 112 4.82 -8.34 1.34
CA ARG A 112 6.08 -8.15 0.62
C ARG A 112 7.07 -7.32 1.44
N ILE A 113 6.59 -6.25 2.07
CA ILE A 113 7.42 -5.40 2.91
C ILE A 113 7.95 -6.17 4.12
N SER A 114 7.10 -6.96 4.77
CA SER A 114 7.49 -7.79 5.92
C SER A 114 8.57 -8.79 5.54
N GLN A 115 8.45 -9.42 4.38
CA GLN A 115 9.47 -10.36 3.91
C GLN A 115 10.80 -9.67 3.64
N PHE A 116 10.76 -8.43 3.15
CA PHE A 116 11.97 -7.63 2.91
C PHE A 116 12.74 -7.41 4.22
N VAL A 117 12.05 -6.92 5.25
CA VAL A 117 12.67 -6.68 6.56
C VAL A 117 13.14 -7.98 7.20
N ARG A 118 12.29 -9.00 7.22
CA ARG A 118 12.58 -10.29 7.84
C ARG A 118 13.79 -10.98 7.21
N SER A 119 13.99 -10.80 5.92
CA SER A 119 15.12 -11.41 5.20
C SER A 119 16.39 -10.61 5.28
N GLY A 120 16.45 -9.57 6.13
CA GLY A 120 17.63 -8.70 6.19
C GLY A 120 17.80 -7.91 4.91
N PHE A 121 16.69 -7.49 4.33
CA PHE A 121 16.63 -6.68 3.09
C PHE A 121 17.13 -7.41 1.85
N GLN A 122 17.05 -8.74 1.86
CA GLN A 122 17.46 -9.57 0.72
C GLN A 122 16.32 -9.82 -0.26
N ARG A 123 15.10 -10.01 0.26
CA ARG A 123 13.92 -10.26 -0.57
C ARG A 123 13.26 -8.95 -0.93
N ARG A 124 13.50 -8.47 -2.14
CA ARG A 124 12.98 -7.17 -2.58
C ARG A 124 11.45 -7.18 -2.64
N PRO A 125 10.79 -6.15 -2.12
CA PRO A 125 9.32 -6.06 -2.16
C PRO A 125 8.73 -6.15 -3.55
N THR A 126 9.42 -5.62 -4.56
CA THR A 126 8.94 -5.60 -5.94
C THR A 126 9.13 -6.93 -6.66
N GLU A 127 9.93 -7.85 -6.10
CA GLU A 127 10.17 -9.16 -6.69
C GLU A 127 8.85 -9.96 -6.71
N TYR A 128 8.51 -10.55 -7.85
CA TYR A 128 7.28 -11.31 -8.09
C TYR A 128 6.01 -10.47 -7.99
N TRP A 129 6.10 -9.16 -7.72
CA TRP A 129 4.91 -8.35 -7.42
C TRP A 129 3.92 -8.32 -8.58
N GLN A 130 4.39 -8.13 -9.80
CA GLN A 130 3.51 -8.07 -10.96
C GLN A 130 2.74 -9.39 -11.15
N ASP A 131 3.44 -10.52 -11.00
CA ASP A 131 2.82 -11.84 -11.15
C ASP A 131 1.80 -12.08 -10.04
N GLN A 132 2.15 -11.76 -8.81
CA GLN A 132 1.26 -11.94 -7.66
C GLN A 132 0.03 -11.06 -7.79
N TRP A 133 0.21 -9.83 -8.23
CA TRP A 133 -0.89 -8.91 -8.47
C TRP A 133 -1.85 -9.47 -9.52
N SER A 134 -1.33 -9.97 -10.64
CA SER A 134 -2.15 -10.52 -11.71
C SER A 134 -3.00 -11.70 -11.23
N VAL A 135 -2.41 -12.59 -10.43
CA VAL A 135 -3.12 -13.73 -9.86
C VAL A 135 -4.25 -13.24 -8.93
N ALA A 136 -3.95 -12.28 -8.07
CA ALA A 136 -4.93 -11.76 -7.12
C ALA A 136 -6.11 -11.09 -7.86
N MET A 137 -5.82 -10.33 -8.92
CA MET A 137 -6.86 -9.60 -9.66
C MET A 137 -7.80 -10.55 -10.38
N THR A 138 -7.35 -11.74 -10.75
CA THR A 138 -8.18 -12.74 -11.41
C THR A 138 -9.40 -13.11 -10.56
N GLY A 139 -9.23 -13.21 -9.25
CA GLY A 139 -10.33 -13.59 -8.36
C GLY A 139 -11.02 -12.41 -7.68
N LEU A 140 -10.41 -11.22 -7.70
CA LEU A 140 -10.91 -10.10 -6.94
C LEU A 140 -11.99 -9.31 -7.64
N PHE A 141 -12.03 -9.36 -8.98
CA PHE A 141 -13.01 -8.59 -9.77
C PHE A 141 -13.93 -9.48 -10.56
N ARG A 142 -15.18 -9.02 -10.71
CA ARG A 142 -16.18 -9.62 -11.57
C ARG A 142 -16.14 -8.96 -12.94
N GLU A 143 -16.42 -9.75 -13.94
CA GLU A 143 -16.57 -9.25 -15.29
C GLU A 143 -17.94 -8.57 -15.48
#